data_d5b90c4f6f4ce9875741910576142f91
#
_entry.id   d5b90c4f6f4ce9875741910576142f91
#
_cell.length_a   1.000
_cell.length_b   1.000
_cell.length_c   1.000
_cell.angle_alpha   90.00
_cell.angle_beta   90.00
_cell.angle_gamma   90.00
#
_symmetry.space_group_name_H-M   'P 1'
#
loop_
_entity.id
_entity.type
_entity.pdbx_description
1 polymer ?
#
loop_
_entity_poly.entity_id
_entity_poly.type
_entity_poly.pdbx_seq_one_letter_code
_entity_poly.pdbx_strand_id
1 'polypeptide(L)'
;MEVWRLKITVNINEKLDDIEININCNQMTPCVENMIAMLRMINQQMVVTKDGENYLLDVSKIIYIEALERKTFVYVDKTIYESKLKLYEMEERLCQSGFFRVSKSCLVHLQFIQSIKNDVERKLRLTLKNGEQIMVSRQYADEIKRRLGVTK
;
A
#
# COMPACT_ATOMS: atom_id res chain seq x y z
N MET A 1 -16.87 -14.48 -8.83
CA MET A 1 -16.59 -13.51 -7.76
C MET A 1 -16.92 -14.14 -6.42
N GLU A 2 -15.97 -14.10 -5.51
CA GLU A 2 -16.21 -14.61 -4.16
C GLU A 2 -17.05 -13.61 -3.37
N VAL A 3 -18.04 -14.14 -2.63
CA VAL A 3 -18.80 -13.35 -1.68
C VAL A 3 -18.43 -13.86 -0.28
N TRP A 4 -17.94 -12.98 0.54
CA TRP A 4 -17.59 -13.32 1.92
C TRP A 4 -18.31 -12.41 2.90
N ARG A 5 -18.52 -12.91 4.10
CA ARG A 5 -19.19 -12.17 5.16
C ARG A 5 -18.18 -11.78 6.23
N LEU A 6 -18.24 -10.53 6.62
CA LEU A 6 -17.45 -10.02 7.72
C LEU A 6 -18.34 -9.95 8.96
N LYS A 7 -17.93 -10.63 10.02
CA LYS A 7 -18.61 -10.56 11.31
C LYS A 7 -17.72 -9.78 12.27
N ILE A 8 -18.27 -8.74 12.88
CA ILE A 8 -17.54 -7.93 13.86
C ILE A 8 -18.15 -8.16 15.22
N THR A 9 -17.32 -8.57 16.18
CA THR A 9 -17.73 -8.74 17.57
C THR A 9 -16.85 -7.84 18.43
N VAL A 10 -17.46 -7.06 19.31
CA VAL A 10 -16.73 -6.18 20.23
C VAL A 10 -16.84 -6.74 21.64
N ASN A 11 -15.70 -7.02 22.25
CA ASN A 11 -15.62 -7.48 23.62
C ASN A 11 -14.95 -6.39 24.47
N ILE A 12 -15.62 -5.95 25.51
CA ILE A 12 -15.07 -4.93 26.40
C ILE A 12 -14.42 -5.63 27.59
N ASN A 13 -13.10 -5.39 27.75
CA ASN A 13 -12.33 -5.94 28.84
C ASN A 13 -11.53 -4.81 29.49
N GLU A 14 -11.94 -4.39 30.68
CA GLU A 14 -11.33 -3.26 31.37
C GLU A 14 -9.88 -3.52 31.81
N LYS A 15 -9.42 -4.77 31.75
CA LYS A 15 -8.06 -5.13 32.13
C LYS A 15 -7.04 -4.90 31.03
N LEU A 16 -7.49 -4.63 29.79
CA LEU A 16 -6.59 -4.37 28.69
C LEU A 16 -6.12 -2.92 28.74
N ASP A 17 -4.82 -2.71 28.52
CA ASP A 17 -4.24 -1.38 28.47
C ASP A 17 -4.42 -0.73 27.09
N ASP A 18 -4.48 -1.54 26.03
CA ASP A 18 -4.57 -1.09 24.66
C ASP A 18 -5.70 -1.79 23.92
N ILE A 19 -6.00 -1.27 22.72
CA ILE A 19 -6.96 -1.91 21.82
C ILE A 19 -6.30 -3.12 21.17
N GLU A 20 -7.00 -4.24 21.20
CA GLU A 20 -6.54 -5.48 20.60
C GLU A 20 -7.56 -5.93 19.56
N ILE A 21 -7.08 -6.26 18.35
CA ILE A 21 -7.93 -6.74 17.26
C ILE A 21 -7.48 -8.15 16.87
N ASN A 22 -8.41 -9.10 16.95
CA ASN A 22 -8.16 -10.48 16.55
C ASN A 22 -8.96 -10.80 15.31
N ILE A 23 -8.29 -11.35 14.29
CA ILE A 23 -8.93 -11.76 13.05
C ILE A 23 -8.95 -13.28 12.98
N ASN A 24 -10.14 -13.84 12.94
CA ASN A 24 -10.32 -15.28 12.81
C ASN A 24 -10.80 -15.60 11.41
N CYS A 25 -10.08 -16.44 10.69
CA CYS A 25 -10.41 -16.85 9.33
C CYS A 25 -9.99 -18.30 9.10
N ASN A 26 -10.61 -18.95 8.14
CA ASN A 26 -10.29 -20.35 7.85
C ASN A 26 -9.01 -20.51 7.02
N GLN A 27 -8.61 -19.47 6.29
CA GLN A 27 -7.35 -19.46 5.55
C GLN A 27 -6.94 -18.02 5.23
N MET A 28 -5.64 -17.82 5.03
CA MET A 28 -5.13 -16.51 4.66
C MET A 28 -5.37 -16.30 3.16
N THR A 29 -6.18 -15.29 2.84
CA THR A 29 -6.48 -14.92 1.45
C THR A 29 -5.98 -13.51 1.19
N PRO A 30 -5.87 -13.09 -0.09
CA PRO A 30 -5.52 -11.69 -0.38
C PRO A 30 -6.46 -10.69 0.28
N CYS A 31 -7.74 -11.03 0.40
CA CYS A 31 -8.72 -10.18 1.08
C CYS A 31 -8.37 -9.96 2.55
N VAL A 32 -8.00 -11.05 3.26
CA VAL A 32 -7.59 -10.98 4.67
C VAL A 32 -6.28 -10.21 4.81
N GLU A 33 -5.31 -10.48 3.94
CA GLU A 33 -4.03 -9.76 3.94
C GLU A 33 -4.22 -8.25 3.78
N ASN A 34 -5.09 -7.85 2.86
CA ASN A 34 -5.40 -6.44 2.63
C ASN A 34 -6.07 -5.80 3.84
N MET A 35 -6.97 -6.54 4.48
CA MET A 35 -7.64 -6.06 5.70
C MET A 35 -6.63 -5.81 6.81
N ILE A 36 -5.70 -6.72 7.02
CA ILE A 36 -4.64 -6.56 8.01
C ILE A 36 -3.80 -5.33 7.71
N ALA A 37 -3.42 -5.14 6.43
CA ALA A 37 -2.64 -3.99 6.01
C ALA A 37 -3.37 -2.67 6.31
N MET A 38 -4.68 -2.62 6.04
CA MET A 38 -5.50 -1.46 6.35
C MET A 38 -5.50 -1.15 7.85
N LEU A 39 -5.65 -2.17 8.68
CA LEU A 39 -5.64 -2.00 10.14
C LEU A 39 -4.30 -1.48 10.64
N ARG A 40 -3.19 -1.95 10.04
CA ARG A 40 -1.84 -1.50 10.42
C ARG A 40 -1.57 -0.04 10.06
N MET A 41 -2.31 0.51 9.10
CA MET A 41 -2.16 1.91 8.71
C MET A 41 -2.86 2.87 9.66
N ILE A 42 -3.76 2.40 10.50
CA ILE A 42 -4.47 3.27 11.43
C ILE A 42 -3.46 3.95 12.36
N ASN A 43 -3.52 5.29 12.39
CA ASN A 43 -2.63 6.14 13.17
C ASN A 43 -1.14 6.07 12.77
N GLN A 44 -0.83 5.49 11.61
CA GLN A 44 0.53 5.50 11.11
C GLN A 44 0.80 6.78 10.34
N GLN A 45 1.81 7.51 10.77
CA GLN A 45 2.21 8.78 10.15
C GLN A 45 3.68 8.74 9.78
N MET A 46 4.07 9.57 8.82
CA MET A 46 5.47 9.77 8.49
C MET A 46 5.75 11.24 8.25
N VAL A 47 6.99 11.64 8.50
CA VAL A 47 7.44 13.01 8.26
C VAL A 47 7.88 13.14 6.80
N VAL A 48 7.32 14.12 6.12
CA VAL A 48 7.69 14.47 4.75
C VAL A 48 7.93 15.97 4.68
N THR A 49 8.55 16.43 3.61
CA THR A 49 8.87 17.85 3.47
C THR A 49 8.31 18.41 2.17
N LYS A 50 7.98 19.68 2.22
CA LYS A 50 7.58 20.44 1.03
C LYS A 50 7.86 21.92 1.29
N ASP A 51 8.55 22.55 0.34
CA ASP A 51 8.87 23.98 0.41
C ASP A 51 9.52 24.40 1.74
N GLY A 52 10.41 23.53 2.24
CA GLY A 52 11.16 23.80 3.46
C GLY A 52 10.41 23.52 4.76
N GLU A 53 9.17 23.05 4.69
CA GLU A 53 8.39 22.72 5.87
C GLU A 53 8.25 21.21 6.04
N ASN A 54 8.18 20.76 7.28
CA ASN A 54 7.92 19.38 7.63
C ASN A 54 6.43 19.16 7.87
N TYR A 55 5.91 18.11 7.27
CA TYR A 55 4.50 17.71 7.41
C TYR A 55 4.40 16.33 8.01
N LEU A 56 3.43 16.11 8.88
CA LEU A 56 3.05 14.79 9.37
C LEU A 56 1.97 14.27 8.45
N LEU A 57 2.29 13.23 7.70
CA LEU A 57 1.41 12.70 6.67
C LEU A 57 0.86 11.33 7.08
N ASP A 58 -0.47 11.17 6.99
CA ASP A 58 -1.08 9.86 7.17
C ASP A 58 -0.68 8.93 6.03
N VAL A 59 -0.11 7.79 6.40
CA VAL A 59 0.33 6.79 5.43
C VAL A 59 -0.82 6.32 4.54
N SER A 60 -2.04 6.25 5.08
CA SER A 60 -3.22 5.85 4.33
C SER A 60 -3.54 6.74 3.12
N LYS A 61 -3.03 7.95 3.10
CA LYS A 61 -3.29 8.91 2.01
C LYS A 61 -2.26 8.84 0.89
N ILE A 62 -1.18 8.09 1.08
CA ILE A 62 -0.11 7.99 0.07
C ILE A 62 -0.56 7.08 -1.07
N ILE A 63 -0.50 7.60 -2.28
CA ILE A 63 -0.88 6.88 -3.48
C ILE A 63 0.28 6.03 -4.00
N TYR A 64 1.43 6.64 -4.16
CA TYR A 64 2.66 5.94 -4.53
C TYR A 64 3.88 6.76 -4.13
N ILE A 65 5.04 6.10 -4.12
CA ILE A 65 6.32 6.70 -3.75
C ILE A 65 7.30 6.39 -4.87
N GLU A 66 8.04 7.39 -5.31
CA GLU A 66 8.96 7.24 -6.43
C GLU A 66 10.32 7.82 -6.10
N ALA A 67 11.37 7.08 -6.44
CA ALA A 67 12.74 7.56 -6.34
C ALA A 67 13.16 8.10 -7.71
N LEU A 68 13.63 9.34 -7.74
CA LEU A 68 14.08 10.00 -8.95
C LEU A 68 15.27 10.89 -8.63
N GLU A 69 16.37 10.70 -9.36
CA GLU A 69 17.57 11.52 -9.19
C GLU A 69 18.05 11.63 -7.73
N ARG A 70 18.10 10.47 -7.04
CA ARG A 70 18.54 10.34 -5.64
C ARG A 70 17.61 10.97 -4.62
N LYS A 71 16.43 11.41 -5.05
CA LYS A 71 15.40 11.94 -4.16
C LYS A 71 14.24 10.96 -4.11
N THR A 72 13.52 10.99 -3.00
CA THR A 72 12.32 10.17 -2.81
C THR A 72 11.12 11.10 -2.73
N PHE A 73 10.16 10.89 -3.61
CA PHE A 73 8.94 11.68 -3.70
C PHE A 73 7.74 10.87 -3.26
N VAL A 74 6.87 11.52 -2.48
CA VAL A 74 5.65 10.90 -1.93
C VAL A 74 4.45 11.61 -2.54
N TYR A 75 3.62 10.87 -3.24
CA TYR A 75 2.47 11.41 -3.97
C TYR A 75 1.19 11.20 -3.20
N VAL A 76 0.52 12.30 -2.91
CA VAL A 76 -0.75 12.32 -2.16
C VAL A 76 -1.71 13.23 -2.88
N ASP A 77 -2.78 12.69 -3.43
CA ASP A 77 -3.76 13.44 -4.20
C ASP A 77 -3.07 14.30 -5.26
N LYS A 78 -3.14 15.61 -5.17
CA LYS A 78 -2.50 16.52 -6.13
C LYS A 78 -1.19 17.10 -5.60
N THR A 79 -0.71 16.62 -4.47
CA THR A 79 0.47 17.16 -3.80
C THR A 79 1.62 16.17 -3.84
N ILE A 80 2.82 16.69 -4.07
CA ILE A 80 4.05 15.91 -4.07
C ILE A 80 4.94 16.40 -2.94
N TYR A 81 5.28 15.48 -2.05
CA TYR A 81 6.21 15.75 -0.94
C TYR A 81 7.53 15.04 -1.20
N GLU A 82 8.57 15.45 -0.49
CA GLU A 82 9.85 14.74 -0.47
C GLU A 82 10.02 14.03 0.87
N SER A 83 10.75 12.92 0.85
CA SER A 83 11.17 12.22 2.04
C SER A 83 12.69 12.08 2.05
N LYS A 84 13.28 12.14 3.23
CA LYS A 84 14.71 11.89 3.41
C LYS A 84 15.05 10.40 3.37
N LEU A 85 14.03 9.55 3.49
CA LEU A 85 14.21 8.10 3.46
C LEU A 85 14.46 7.64 2.03
N LYS A 86 15.33 6.65 1.90
CA LYS A 86 15.55 5.97 0.62
C LYS A 86 14.37 5.06 0.33
N LEU A 87 14.18 4.70 -0.94
CA LEU A 87 13.04 3.86 -1.33
C LEU A 87 13.05 2.52 -0.60
N TYR A 88 14.23 1.90 -0.43
CA TYR A 88 14.31 0.62 0.29
C TYR A 88 13.91 0.76 1.77
N GLU A 89 14.21 1.92 2.39
CA GLU A 89 13.79 2.19 3.76
C GLU A 89 12.27 2.35 3.84
N MET A 90 11.69 3.01 2.84
CA MET A 90 10.24 3.13 2.72
C MET A 90 9.59 1.76 2.57
N GLU A 91 10.17 0.92 1.71
CA GLU A 91 9.67 -0.43 1.49
C GLU A 91 9.65 -1.24 2.79
N GLU A 92 10.72 -1.19 3.56
CA GLU A 92 10.79 -1.89 4.85
C GLU A 92 9.71 -1.43 5.82
N ARG A 93 9.47 -0.12 5.88
CA ARG A 93 8.47 0.45 6.80
C ARG A 93 7.05 0.18 6.36
N LEU A 94 6.80 0.14 5.07
CA LEU A 94 5.45 0.14 4.52
C LEU A 94 5.00 -1.18 3.90
N CYS A 95 5.87 -2.18 3.83
CA CYS A 95 5.53 -3.45 3.20
C CYS A 95 4.35 -4.16 3.85
N GLN A 96 4.16 -3.98 5.16
CA GLN A 96 3.02 -4.58 5.87
C GLN A 96 1.78 -3.69 5.86
N SER A 97 1.89 -2.50 5.30
CA SER A 97 0.79 -1.52 5.23
C SER A 97 0.17 -1.43 3.84
N GLY A 98 0.35 -2.46 3.02
CA GLY A 98 -0.26 -2.52 1.70
C GLY A 98 0.49 -1.79 0.60
N PHE A 99 1.78 -1.52 0.79
CA PHE A 99 2.62 -0.95 -0.24
C PHE A 99 3.45 -2.03 -0.91
N PHE A 100 3.64 -1.88 -2.21
CA PHE A 100 4.33 -2.87 -3.02
C PHE A 100 5.32 -2.25 -3.98
N ARG A 101 6.48 -2.89 -4.07
CA ARG A 101 7.46 -2.54 -5.07
C ARG A 101 6.93 -2.97 -6.45
N VAL A 102 6.88 -2.04 -7.38
CA VAL A 102 6.42 -2.31 -8.75
C VAL A 102 7.53 -2.14 -9.77
N SER A 103 8.61 -1.47 -9.38
CA SER A 103 9.81 -1.30 -10.20
C SER A 103 10.99 -0.98 -9.28
N LYS A 104 12.17 -0.81 -9.86
CA LYS A 104 13.35 -0.41 -9.08
C LYS A 104 13.15 0.93 -8.38
N SER A 105 12.25 1.76 -8.88
CA SER A 105 12.11 3.14 -8.41
C SER A 105 10.74 3.48 -7.87
N CYS A 106 9.82 2.52 -7.73
CA CYS A 106 8.46 2.86 -7.36
C CYS A 106 7.83 1.85 -6.40
N LEU A 107 7.15 2.38 -5.38
CA LEU A 107 6.26 1.66 -4.47
C LEU A 107 4.84 2.16 -4.68
N VAL A 108 3.88 1.27 -4.79
CA VAL A 108 2.47 1.63 -4.97
C VAL A 108 1.65 1.16 -3.78
N HIS A 109 0.68 1.98 -3.39
CA HIS A 109 -0.28 1.62 -2.37
C HIS A 109 -1.43 0.85 -3.01
N LEU A 110 -1.59 -0.41 -2.61
CA LEU A 110 -2.56 -1.31 -3.24
C LEU A 110 -4.00 -0.80 -3.21
N GLN A 111 -4.37 -0.06 -2.18
CA GLN A 111 -5.73 0.47 -2.05
C GLN A 111 -6.09 1.48 -3.13
N PHE A 112 -5.11 2.09 -3.76
CA PHE A 112 -5.35 3.06 -4.82
C PHE A 112 -5.36 2.45 -6.21
N ILE A 113 -5.16 1.16 -6.33
CA ILE A 113 -5.22 0.46 -7.62
C ILE A 113 -6.68 0.24 -7.98
N GLN A 114 -7.07 0.77 -9.13
CA GLN A 114 -8.41 0.58 -9.66
C GLN A 114 -8.50 -0.65 -10.57
N SER A 115 -7.51 -0.85 -11.42
CA SER A 115 -7.51 -1.97 -12.35
C SER A 115 -6.09 -2.37 -12.71
N ILE A 116 -5.97 -3.60 -13.20
CA ILE A 116 -4.70 -4.19 -13.60
C ILE A 116 -4.90 -4.85 -14.96
N LYS A 117 -3.95 -4.64 -15.84
CA LYS A 117 -4.00 -5.17 -17.20
C LYS A 117 -2.65 -5.75 -17.58
N ASN A 118 -2.67 -6.90 -18.24
CA ASN A 118 -1.45 -7.47 -18.80
C ASN A 118 -0.96 -6.57 -19.93
N ASP A 119 0.34 -6.35 -19.97
CA ASP A 119 0.98 -5.57 -21.01
C ASP A 119 2.05 -6.42 -21.70
N VAL A 120 2.74 -5.84 -22.67
CA VAL A 120 3.76 -6.55 -23.45
C VAL A 120 4.90 -7.02 -22.54
N GLU A 121 5.60 -8.08 -22.97
CA GLU A 121 6.80 -8.58 -22.30
C GLU A 121 6.59 -8.96 -20.83
N ARG A 122 5.43 -9.49 -20.50
CA ARG A 122 5.05 -9.93 -19.13
C ARG A 122 4.98 -8.79 -18.11
N LYS A 123 4.95 -7.56 -18.56
CA LYS A 123 4.73 -6.42 -17.70
C LYS A 123 3.24 -6.28 -17.39
N LEU A 124 2.93 -5.54 -16.34
CA LEU A 124 1.57 -5.19 -16.00
C LEU A 124 1.40 -3.69 -16.05
N ARG A 125 0.20 -3.26 -16.35
CA ARG A 125 -0.17 -1.87 -16.28
C ARG A 125 -1.23 -1.72 -15.19
N LEU A 126 -0.93 -0.88 -14.21
CA LEU A 126 -1.86 -0.53 -13.16
C LEU A 126 -2.52 0.79 -13.51
N THR A 127 -3.83 0.86 -13.34
CA THR A 127 -4.55 2.14 -13.38
C THR A 127 -4.95 2.46 -11.97
N LEU A 128 -4.55 3.62 -11.49
CA LEU A 128 -4.86 4.07 -10.15
C LEU A 128 -6.20 4.80 -10.12
N LYS A 129 -6.78 4.95 -8.94
CA LYS A 129 -8.08 5.60 -8.77
C LYS A 129 -8.09 7.06 -9.21
N ASN A 130 -6.92 7.71 -9.24
CA ASN A 130 -6.78 9.08 -9.74
C ASN A 130 -6.59 9.16 -11.26
N GLY A 131 -6.62 8.02 -11.95
CA GLY A 131 -6.46 7.95 -13.39
C GLY A 131 -5.03 7.77 -13.89
N GLU A 132 -4.05 7.88 -13.02
CA GLU A 132 -2.66 7.66 -13.42
C GLU A 132 -2.40 6.19 -13.72
N GLN A 133 -1.46 5.94 -14.63
CA GLN A 133 -1.05 4.58 -14.98
C GLN A 133 0.39 4.36 -14.57
N ILE A 134 0.65 3.20 -13.98
CA ILE A 134 1.98 2.82 -13.54
C ILE A 134 2.32 1.45 -14.12
N MET A 135 3.52 1.33 -14.68
CA MET A 135 4.00 0.08 -15.24
C MET A 135 4.68 -0.75 -14.16
N VAL A 136 4.27 -2.00 -14.03
CA VAL A 136 4.93 -2.98 -13.15
C VAL A 136 5.93 -3.76 -13.97
N SER A 137 7.18 -3.79 -13.54
CA SER A 137 8.21 -4.54 -14.23
C SER A 137 8.00 -6.05 -14.05
N ARG A 138 8.54 -6.84 -15.01
CA ARG A 138 8.37 -8.30 -15.00
C ARG A 138 8.73 -8.94 -13.66
N GLN A 139 9.78 -8.44 -13.04
CA GLN A 139 10.28 -8.96 -11.77
C GLN A 139 9.24 -8.96 -10.66
N TYR A 140 8.34 -7.97 -10.69
CA TYR A 140 7.35 -7.78 -9.61
C TYR A 140 5.91 -8.17 -10.02
N ALA A 141 5.72 -8.53 -11.29
CA ALA A 141 4.37 -8.74 -11.84
C ALA A 141 3.61 -9.87 -11.14
N ASP A 142 4.26 -11.03 -10.96
CA ASP A 142 3.59 -12.19 -10.35
C ASP A 142 3.21 -11.92 -8.89
N GLU A 143 4.09 -11.28 -8.15
CA GLU A 143 3.83 -10.98 -6.74
C GLU A 143 2.65 -10.02 -6.58
N ILE A 144 2.57 -8.99 -7.41
CA ILE A 144 1.47 -8.03 -7.29
C ILE A 144 0.14 -8.67 -7.70
N LYS A 145 0.15 -9.54 -8.70
CA LYS A 145 -1.05 -10.32 -9.06
C LYS A 145 -1.53 -11.16 -7.88
N ARG A 146 -0.61 -11.84 -7.23
CA ARG A 146 -0.92 -12.66 -6.07
C ARG A 146 -1.53 -11.82 -4.96
N ARG A 147 -0.94 -10.66 -4.68
CA ARG A 147 -1.40 -9.78 -3.60
C ARG A 147 -2.76 -9.17 -3.90
N LEU A 148 -3.08 -8.96 -5.16
CA LEU A 148 -4.38 -8.42 -5.57
C LEU A 148 -5.44 -9.52 -5.74
N GLY A 149 -5.04 -10.79 -5.59
CA GLY A 149 -5.96 -11.90 -5.78
C GLY A 149 -6.29 -12.18 -7.23
N VAL A 150 -5.44 -11.76 -8.15
CA VAL A 150 -5.61 -11.99 -9.59
C VAL A 150 -4.84 -13.24 -9.98
N THR A 151 -5.55 -14.25 -10.50
CA THR A 151 -4.94 -15.48 -10.97
C THR A 151 -5.02 -15.50 -12.49
N LYS A 152 -4.07 -14.97 -13.17
CA LYS A 152 -4.02 -14.85 -14.63
C LYS A 152 -5.04 -13.89 -15.18
#